data_cef8f0f839a0557583221e1de62fc8fd
#
_entry.id   cef8f0f839a0557583221e1de62fc8fd
#
_cell.length_a   1.000
_cell.length_b   1.000
_cell.length_c   1.000
_cell.angle_alpha   90.00
_cell.angle_beta   90.00
_cell.angle_gamma   90.00
#
_symmetry.space_group_name_H-M   'P 1'
#
loop_
_entity.id
_entity.type
_entity.pdbx_description
1 polymer ?
#
loop_
_entity_poly.entity_id
_entity_poly.type
_entity_poly.pdbx_seq_one_letter_code
_entity_poly.pdbx_strand_id
1 'polypeptide(L)'
;MFKLNRKKTELTDNYHRHSEAMIISCFFNPQNSVYRLKAFKLFYESIKHLNHTIIECVIGNSIPQLEENENIKRIYTENLLWHKESLLNKIISNLPAKYKYIFWLDTDVIFTNPDWIVEGVRQLQSNNIIQPFEYCIFLEKDEIKPSFSMDDIKKSFLPNAINNKVWRSFSANFVDTELWKNRSYHKHGHVGFAWGAKRDILDSVPLFDKALVGGGDHIIAHAAAGQIPHSCISNDFSAIIDIVNQWSSDFYGVVNGKIGFVNGEIYHLWHGDIEKRQYVKRHEYTPMTKDIVLRDENGLFITNEIDDVNIKRYFEEKEALEGKRKCFFRVRK
;
A
#
# COMPACT_ATOMS: atom_id res chain seq x y z
N MET A 1 -15.40 44.00 4.26
CA MET A 1 -14.09 43.73 4.93
C MET A 1 -14.01 42.37 5.60
N PHE A 2 -15.10 41.66 5.84
CA PHE A 2 -15.11 40.37 6.56
C PHE A 2 -14.86 39.10 5.70
N LYS A 3 -14.96 39.19 4.38
CA LYS A 3 -14.73 38.01 3.49
C LYS A 3 -13.24 37.70 3.20
N LEU A 4 -12.34 38.70 3.29
CA LEU A 4 -10.91 38.50 3.04
C LEU A 4 -10.18 37.72 4.19
N ASN A 5 -10.63 37.94 5.44
CA ASN A 5 -10.01 37.30 6.60
C ASN A 5 -10.34 35.79 6.71
N ARG A 6 -11.55 35.37 6.29
CA ARG A 6 -11.93 33.96 6.32
C ARG A 6 -11.12 33.10 5.34
N LYS A 7 -10.93 33.60 4.09
CA LYS A 7 -10.09 32.91 3.09
C LYS A 7 -8.62 32.85 3.50
N LYS A 8 -8.10 33.87 4.18
CA LYS A 8 -6.70 33.89 4.62
C LYS A 8 -6.45 32.94 5.79
N THR A 9 -7.42 32.80 6.71
CA THR A 9 -7.35 31.85 7.82
C THR A 9 -7.48 30.40 7.34
N GLU A 10 -8.39 30.12 6.40
CA GLU A 10 -8.53 28.77 5.81
C GLU A 10 -7.28 28.35 5.01
N LEU A 11 -6.66 29.28 4.26
CA LEU A 11 -5.42 29.03 3.52
C LEU A 11 -4.23 28.80 4.44
N THR A 12 -4.11 29.51 5.56
CA THR A 12 -3.04 29.32 6.54
C THR A 12 -3.23 28.02 7.32
N ASP A 13 -4.44 27.67 7.71
CA ASP A 13 -4.75 26.39 8.37
C ASP A 13 -4.48 25.20 7.46
N ASN A 14 -4.82 25.29 6.17
CA ASN A 14 -4.53 24.24 5.20
C ASN A 14 -3.03 24.06 4.98
N TYR A 15 -2.25 25.15 4.88
CA TYR A 15 -0.81 25.09 4.75
C TYR A 15 -0.16 24.42 5.96
N HIS A 16 -0.57 24.77 7.19
CA HIS A 16 -0.06 24.15 8.41
C HIS A 16 -0.41 22.65 8.51
N ARG A 17 -1.58 22.24 8.08
CA ARG A 17 -1.99 20.83 8.07
C ARG A 17 -1.19 20.00 7.07
N HIS A 18 -0.88 20.55 5.90
CA HIS A 18 0.03 19.89 4.95
C HIS A 18 1.46 19.78 5.49
N SER A 19 1.93 20.77 6.25
CA SER A 19 3.32 20.78 6.76
C SER A 19 3.59 19.70 7.79
N GLU A 20 2.56 19.18 8.48
CA GLU A 20 2.65 18.09 9.46
C GLU A 20 2.38 16.69 8.85
N ALA A 21 1.99 16.62 7.57
CA ALA A 21 1.75 15.38 6.86
C ALA A 21 2.97 14.97 6.03
N MET A 22 3.25 13.67 6.01
CA MET A 22 4.30 13.07 5.19
C MET A 22 3.74 11.89 4.41
N ILE A 23 4.01 11.87 3.11
CA ILE A 23 3.76 10.72 2.24
C ILE A 23 5.01 9.85 2.22
N ILE A 24 4.84 8.55 2.43
CA ILE A 24 5.92 7.59 2.32
C ILE A 24 5.55 6.48 1.33
N SER A 25 6.52 6.06 0.54
CA SER A 25 6.31 4.99 -0.45
C SER A 25 7.58 4.17 -0.65
N CYS A 26 7.44 2.98 -1.17
CA CYS A 26 8.57 2.22 -1.68
C CYS A 26 8.32 1.80 -3.12
N PHE A 27 9.37 1.85 -3.92
CA PHE A 27 9.38 1.40 -5.30
C PHE A 27 10.35 0.24 -5.44
N PHE A 28 9.89 -0.87 -5.98
CA PHE A 28 10.76 -1.94 -6.42
C PHE A 28 10.23 -2.57 -7.70
N ASN A 29 11.15 -2.79 -8.63
CA ASN A 29 10.84 -3.27 -9.96
C ASN A 29 11.94 -4.22 -10.46
N PRO A 30 12.15 -5.36 -9.77
CA PRO A 30 13.26 -6.27 -10.07
C PRO A 30 13.21 -6.83 -11.48
N GLN A 31 12.06 -6.75 -12.12
CA GLN A 31 11.84 -7.26 -13.49
C GLN A 31 12.05 -6.20 -14.56
N ASN A 32 12.40 -4.97 -14.20
CA ASN A 32 12.53 -3.84 -15.12
C ASN A 32 11.29 -3.61 -15.99
N SER A 33 10.08 -3.78 -15.39
CA SER A 33 8.82 -3.53 -16.09
C SER A 33 8.70 -2.06 -16.46
N VAL A 34 8.59 -1.78 -17.74
CA VAL A 34 8.41 -0.42 -18.26
C VAL A 34 7.08 0.18 -17.81
N TYR A 35 6.08 -0.65 -17.56
CA TYR A 35 4.76 -0.21 -17.12
C TYR A 35 4.77 0.20 -15.65
N ARG A 36 5.51 -0.52 -14.78
CA ARG A 36 5.70 -0.10 -13.38
C ARG A 36 6.44 1.23 -13.31
N LEU A 37 7.48 1.41 -14.10
CA LEU A 37 8.20 2.68 -14.16
C LEU A 37 7.33 3.81 -14.73
N LYS A 38 6.48 3.54 -15.71
CA LYS A 38 5.50 4.52 -16.24
C LYS A 38 4.48 4.91 -15.16
N ALA A 39 3.93 3.92 -14.45
CA ALA A 39 3.00 4.15 -13.35
C ALA A 39 3.64 4.98 -12.23
N PHE A 40 4.86 4.62 -11.82
CA PHE A 40 5.62 5.40 -10.85
C PHE A 40 5.80 6.87 -11.27
N LYS A 41 6.17 7.13 -12.52
CA LYS A 41 6.35 8.51 -13.00
C LYS A 41 5.06 9.33 -12.90
N LEU A 42 3.92 8.76 -13.24
CA LEU A 42 2.62 9.42 -13.10
C LEU A 42 2.24 9.64 -11.63
N PHE A 43 2.44 8.65 -10.79
CA PHE A 43 2.28 8.77 -9.34
C PHE A 43 3.16 9.89 -8.78
N TYR A 44 4.46 9.89 -9.10
CA TYR A 44 5.41 10.89 -8.60
C TYR A 44 5.03 12.31 -9.02
N GLU A 45 4.65 12.51 -10.27
CA GLU A 45 4.15 13.80 -10.75
C GLU A 45 2.94 14.30 -9.94
N SER A 46 2.06 13.38 -9.50
CA SER A 46 0.86 13.73 -8.74
C SER A 46 1.15 14.14 -7.29
N ILE A 47 2.29 13.72 -6.70
CA ILE A 47 2.61 13.97 -5.29
C ILE A 47 3.85 14.85 -5.07
N LYS A 48 4.67 15.12 -6.10
CA LYS A 48 5.97 15.81 -5.94
C LYS A 48 5.91 17.20 -5.31
N HIS A 49 4.74 17.82 -5.30
CA HIS A 49 4.48 19.12 -4.65
C HIS A 49 4.14 19.01 -3.16
N LEU A 50 3.96 17.79 -2.64
CA LEU A 50 3.66 17.49 -1.25
C LEU A 50 4.93 17.00 -0.53
N ASN A 51 4.93 17.00 0.81
CA ASN A 51 6.01 16.38 1.56
C ASN A 51 6.00 14.87 1.31
N HIS A 52 7.09 14.33 0.79
CA HIS A 52 7.18 12.90 0.50
C HIS A 52 8.60 12.36 0.69
N THR A 53 8.67 11.06 0.95
CA THR A 53 9.92 10.28 0.95
C THR A 53 9.65 8.92 0.32
N ILE A 54 10.47 8.54 -0.65
CA ILE A 54 10.36 7.30 -1.40
C ILE A 54 11.66 6.51 -1.25
N ILE A 55 11.57 5.21 -1.02
CA ILE A 55 12.72 4.30 -1.10
C ILE A 55 12.59 3.45 -2.36
N GLU A 56 13.59 3.54 -3.24
CA GLU A 56 13.82 2.54 -4.27
C GLU A 56 14.57 1.36 -3.66
N CYS A 57 13.96 0.17 -3.68
CA CYS A 57 14.60 -1.07 -3.27
C CYS A 57 15.16 -1.79 -4.52
N VAL A 58 16.47 -1.88 -4.61
CA VAL A 58 17.18 -2.56 -5.70
C VAL A 58 17.55 -3.96 -5.23
N ILE A 59 17.02 -4.98 -5.91
CA ILE A 59 17.16 -6.37 -5.49
C ILE A 59 18.17 -7.09 -6.40
N GLY A 60 19.17 -7.73 -5.79
CA GLY A 60 20.22 -8.48 -6.48
C GLY A 60 20.94 -7.63 -7.54
N ASN A 61 21.05 -8.15 -8.73
CA ASN A 61 21.71 -7.47 -9.87
C ASN A 61 20.78 -6.52 -10.65
N SER A 62 19.63 -6.12 -10.08
CA SER A 62 18.73 -5.16 -10.75
C SER A 62 19.38 -3.80 -10.91
N ILE A 63 19.05 -3.10 -11.99
CA ILE A 63 19.56 -1.76 -12.23
C ILE A 63 18.65 -0.74 -11.58
N PRO A 64 19.19 0.22 -10.83
CA PRO A 64 18.41 1.36 -10.30
C PRO A 64 17.69 2.11 -11.43
N GLN A 65 16.46 2.50 -11.19
CA GLN A 65 15.59 3.12 -12.20
C GLN A 65 15.17 4.54 -11.87
N LEU A 66 15.31 4.93 -10.59
CA LEU A 66 14.97 6.25 -10.12
C LEU A 66 16.24 7.10 -9.94
N GLU A 67 16.11 8.39 -10.15
CA GLU A 67 17.16 9.35 -9.82
C GLU A 67 17.09 9.68 -8.34
N GLU A 68 18.18 9.43 -7.61
CA GLU A 68 18.27 9.77 -6.18
C GLU A 68 18.29 11.28 -5.98
N ASN A 69 17.58 11.75 -4.97
CA ASN A 69 17.55 13.14 -4.55
C ASN A 69 17.20 13.23 -3.05
N GLU A 70 16.88 14.42 -2.57
CA GLU A 70 16.50 14.62 -1.16
C GLU A 70 15.28 13.78 -0.73
N ASN A 71 14.34 13.50 -1.63
CA ASN A 71 13.09 12.79 -1.38
C ASN A 71 13.10 11.32 -1.86
N ILE A 72 14.04 10.95 -2.74
CA ILE A 72 14.17 9.57 -3.25
C ILE A 72 15.50 9.00 -2.79
N LYS A 73 15.43 7.96 -1.97
CA LYS A 73 16.58 7.23 -1.43
C LYS A 73 16.64 5.83 -2.01
N ARG A 74 17.81 5.20 -1.95
CA ARG A 74 18.00 3.85 -2.47
C ARG A 74 18.50 2.92 -1.38
N ILE A 75 18.01 1.69 -1.41
CA ILE A 75 18.47 0.58 -0.57
C ILE A 75 18.71 -0.62 -1.46
N TYR A 76 19.79 -1.34 -1.21
CA TYR A 76 20.14 -2.56 -1.91
C TYR A 76 19.92 -3.77 -0.99
N THR A 77 19.46 -4.88 -1.55
CA THR A 77 19.35 -6.18 -0.88
C THR A 77 19.51 -7.31 -1.89
N GLU A 78 20.10 -8.42 -1.47
CA GLU A 78 20.19 -9.64 -2.30
C GLU A 78 18.91 -10.47 -2.23
N ASN A 79 18.04 -10.21 -1.25
CA ASN A 79 16.89 -11.05 -0.96
C ASN A 79 15.65 -10.60 -1.71
N LEU A 80 15.14 -11.44 -2.59
CA LEU A 80 13.89 -11.22 -3.33
C LEU A 80 12.69 -11.54 -2.45
N LEU A 81 12.30 -10.59 -1.61
CA LEU A 81 11.16 -10.64 -0.70
C LEU A 81 10.24 -9.43 -0.88
N TRP A 82 9.06 -9.49 -0.28
CA TRP A 82 8.18 -8.33 -0.18
C TRP A 82 8.61 -7.44 0.99
N HIS A 83 9.48 -6.47 0.73
CA HIS A 83 10.07 -5.60 1.75
C HIS A 83 9.25 -4.33 2.06
N LYS A 84 8.04 -4.17 1.51
CA LYS A 84 7.27 -2.92 1.58
C LYS A 84 7.19 -2.38 3.00
N GLU A 85 6.66 -3.15 3.92
CA GLU A 85 6.39 -2.70 5.27
C GLU A 85 7.68 -2.47 6.08
N SER A 86 8.73 -3.28 5.86
CA SER A 86 10.06 -3.05 6.47
C SER A 86 10.67 -1.72 6.01
N LEU A 87 10.57 -1.41 4.72
CA LEU A 87 11.07 -0.15 4.16
C LEU A 87 10.26 1.05 4.66
N LEU A 88 8.93 0.92 4.74
CA LEU A 88 8.07 1.97 5.29
C LEU A 88 8.39 2.21 6.77
N ASN A 89 8.56 1.18 7.59
CA ASN A 89 8.96 1.29 8.98
C ASN A 89 10.33 1.99 9.12
N LYS A 90 11.28 1.68 8.22
CA LYS A 90 12.58 2.36 8.17
C LYS A 90 12.44 3.85 7.85
N ILE A 91 11.54 4.24 6.96
CA ILE A 91 11.25 5.66 6.72
C ILE A 91 10.67 6.28 8.00
N ILE A 92 9.61 5.70 8.57
CA ILE A 92 8.89 6.23 9.73
C ILE A 92 9.83 6.52 10.90
N SER A 93 10.72 5.55 11.22
CA SER A 93 11.66 5.69 12.34
C SER A 93 12.68 6.81 12.18
N ASN A 94 12.92 7.27 10.93
CA ASN A 94 13.88 8.33 10.61
C ASN A 94 13.23 9.67 10.27
N LEU A 95 11.89 9.78 10.29
CA LEU A 95 11.21 11.02 9.99
C LEU A 95 11.37 12.06 11.11
N PRO A 96 11.55 13.34 10.77
CA PRO A 96 11.49 14.43 11.74
C PRO A 96 10.18 14.44 12.54
N ALA A 97 10.26 14.79 13.83
CA ALA A 97 9.11 14.80 14.76
C ALA A 97 7.97 15.76 14.37
N LYS A 98 8.23 16.71 13.46
CA LYS A 98 7.21 17.62 12.94
C LYS A 98 6.10 16.91 12.16
N TYR A 99 6.38 15.74 11.59
CA TYR A 99 5.39 14.99 10.83
C TYR A 99 4.55 14.13 11.77
N LYS A 100 3.32 14.53 11.98
CA LYS A 100 2.36 13.89 12.89
C LYS A 100 1.40 12.94 12.19
N TYR A 101 1.24 13.08 10.86
CA TYR A 101 0.33 12.30 10.03
C TYR A 101 1.13 11.65 8.92
N ILE A 102 1.12 10.32 8.88
CA ILE A 102 1.90 9.54 7.92
C ILE A 102 0.94 8.85 6.97
N PHE A 103 1.14 9.07 5.67
CA PHE A 103 0.39 8.42 4.61
C PHE A 103 1.32 7.50 3.83
N TRP A 104 1.03 6.20 3.79
CA TRP A 104 1.78 5.26 2.95
C TRP A 104 0.97 4.86 1.74
N LEU A 105 1.58 5.04 0.56
CA LEU A 105 0.92 4.88 -0.73
C LEU A 105 1.68 3.87 -1.59
N ASP A 106 0.92 3.08 -2.36
CA ASP A 106 1.49 2.33 -3.47
C ASP A 106 1.86 3.30 -4.60
N THR A 107 2.91 2.98 -5.34
CA THR A 107 3.51 3.89 -6.33
C THR A 107 2.86 3.81 -7.72
N ASP A 108 1.61 3.37 -7.77
CA ASP A 108 0.79 3.19 -8.97
C ASP A 108 -0.64 3.72 -8.81
N VAL A 109 -0.84 4.67 -7.88
CA VAL A 109 -2.15 5.29 -7.63
C VAL A 109 -2.15 6.80 -7.88
N ILE A 110 -3.28 7.33 -8.32
CA ILE A 110 -3.52 8.76 -8.47
C ILE A 110 -4.85 9.11 -7.79
N PHE A 111 -4.83 10.11 -6.92
CA PHE A 111 -6.03 10.64 -6.29
C PHE A 111 -6.76 11.59 -7.22
N THR A 112 -8.08 11.47 -7.34
CA THR A 112 -8.92 12.39 -8.12
C THR A 112 -9.28 13.64 -7.34
N ASN A 113 -9.37 13.54 -6.01
CA ASN A 113 -9.57 14.66 -5.12
C ASN A 113 -8.24 15.37 -4.85
N PRO A 114 -8.02 16.62 -5.30
CA PRO A 114 -6.76 17.33 -5.05
C PRO A 114 -6.52 17.65 -3.57
N ASP A 115 -7.57 17.70 -2.76
CA ASP A 115 -7.50 18.03 -1.33
C ASP A 115 -7.45 16.77 -0.43
N TRP A 116 -7.21 15.59 -1.01
CA TRP A 116 -7.25 14.32 -0.30
C TRP A 116 -6.37 14.29 0.98
N ILE A 117 -5.20 14.95 0.95
CA ILE A 117 -4.29 14.96 2.09
C ILE A 117 -4.80 15.87 3.22
N VAL A 118 -5.41 17.02 2.87
CA VAL A 118 -6.03 17.94 3.85
C VAL A 118 -7.20 17.26 4.53
N GLU A 119 -8.07 16.64 3.73
CA GLU A 119 -9.22 15.90 4.25
C GLU A 119 -8.78 14.68 5.05
N GLY A 120 -7.71 14.00 4.61
CA GLY A 120 -7.08 12.91 5.34
C GLY A 120 -6.59 13.33 6.72
N VAL A 121 -5.87 14.44 6.82
CA VAL A 121 -5.46 15.01 8.13
C VAL A 121 -6.67 15.37 8.99
N ARG A 122 -7.72 15.93 8.39
CA ARG A 122 -8.97 16.24 9.11
C ARG A 122 -9.63 14.97 9.65
N GLN A 123 -9.70 13.90 8.86
CA GLN A 123 -10.23 12.60 9.28
C GLN A 123 -9.40 12.00 10.42
N LEU A 124 -8.08 12.12 10.38
CA LEU A 124 -7.18 11.62 11.42
C LEU A 124 -7.28 12.40 12.74
N GLN A 125 -8.00 13.50 12.82
CA GLN A 125 -8.28 14.16 14.12
C GLN A 125 -9.25 13.35 14.98
N SER A 126 -10.22 12.68 14.36
CA SER A 126 -11.21 11.84 15.06
C SER A 126 -10.92 10.33 14.90
N ASN A 127 -10.14 9.94 13.92
CA ASN A 127 -9.75 8.56 13.67
C ASN A 127 -8.25 8.35 13.94
N ASN A 128 -7.84 7.12 14.11
CA ASN A 128 -6.44 6.75 14.34
C ASN A 128 -5.76 6.23 13.06
N ILE A 129 -6.56 5.67 12.15
CA ILE A 129 -6.14 5.18 10.84
C ILE A 129 -7.24 5.43 9.81
N ILE A 130 -6.87 5.66 8.56
CA ILE A 130 -7.81 5.90 7.46
C ILE A 130 -7.33 5.28 6.16
N GLN A 131 -8.27 4.97 5.24
CA GLN A 131 -7.95 4.93 3.82
C GLN A 131 -8.32 6.29 3.19
N PRO A 132 -7.36 7.01 2.58
CA PRO A 132 -7.63 8.36 2.06
C PRO A 132 -8.39 8.34 0.72
N PHE A 133 -9.31 7.38 0.55
CA PHE A 133 -10.20 7.24 -0.60
C PHE A 133 -11.45 6.43 -0.23
N GLU A 134 -12.52 6.62 -0.98
CA GLU A 134 -13.75 5.83 -0.87
C GLU A 134 -13.79 4.70 -1.91
N TYR A 135 -13.44 5.01 -3.17
CA TYR A 135 -13.42 4.02 -4.25
C TYR A 135 -12.06 3.94 -4.92
N CYS A 136 -11.65 2.74 -5.31
CA CYS A 136 -10.53 2.53 -6.22
C CYS A 136 -11.04 2.04 -7.57
N ILE A 137 -10.46 2.59 -8.65
CA ILE A 137 -10.80 2.30 -10.03
C ILE A 137 -9.58 1.75 -10.73
N PHE A 138 -9.67 0.51 -11.20
CA PHE A 138 -8.60 -0.12 -11.97
C PHE A 138 -8.66 0.35 -13.41
N LEU A 139 -7.65 1.07 -13.83
CA LEU A 139 -7.52 1.51 -15.22
C LEU A 139 -7.03 0.37 -16.12
N GLU A 140 -7.48 0.38 -17.36
CA GLU A 140 -6.97 -0.49 -18.40
C GLU A 140 -5.61 -0.01 -18.91
N LYS A 141 -4.97 -0.87 -19.68
CA LYS A 141 -3.71 -0.54 -20.32
C LYS A 141 -3.85 0.74 -21.15
N ASP A 142 -2.92 1.68 -20.92
CA ASP A 142 -2.85 2.99 -21.56
C ASP A 142 -4.00 3.97 -21.27
N GLU A 143 -4.95 3.60 -20.40
CA GLU A 143 -5.91 4.56 -19.83
C GLU A 143 -5.23 5.46 -18.80
N ILE A 144 -5.66 6.73 -18.76
CA ILE A 144 -5.26 7.72 -17.75
C ILE A 144 -6.44 8.18 -16.89
N LYS A 145 -7.64 7.82 -17.30
CA LYS A 145 -8.92 8.03 -16.59
C LYS A 145 -9.92 6.98 -17.05
N PRO A 146 -10.92 6.62 -16.22
CA PRO A 146 -11.93 5.65 -16.61
C PRO A 146 -12.80 6.15 -17.76
N SER A 147 -13.28 5.21 -18.55
CA SER A 147 -14.23 5.47 -19.66
C SER A 147 -15.69 5.64 -19.21
N PHE A 148 -15.99 5.52 -17.91
CA PHE A 148 -17.31 5.59 -17.30
C PHE A 148 -17.39 6.69 -16.24
N SER A 149 -18.62 7.11 -15.89
CA SER A 149 -18.88 8.08 -14.82
C SER A 149 -19.09 7.38 -13.48
N MET A 150 -18.49 7.90 -12.40
CA MET A 150 -18.74 7.42 -11.04
C MET A 150 -20.18 7.67 -10.58
N ASP A 151 -20.86 8.70 -11.10
CA ASP A 151 -22.27 8.94 -10.79
C ASP A 151 -23.17 7.81 -11.29
N ASP A 152 -22.86 7.22 -12.44
CA ASP A 152 -23.59 6.08 -12.98
C ASP A 152 -23.36 4.83 -12.13
N ILE A 153 -22.16 4.68 -11.58
CA ILE A 153 -21.79 3.59 -10.68
C ILE A 153 -22.49 3.72 -9.33
N LYS A 154 -22.45 4.88 -8.73
CA LYS A 154 -23.09 5.15 -7.42
C LYS A 154 -24.61 4.94 -7.48
N LYS A 155 -25.22 5.20 -8.62
CA LYS A 155 -26.68 4.96 -8.86
C LYS A 155 -27.02 3.47 -9.02
N SER A 156 -26.09 2.62 -9.42
CA SER A 156 -26.36 1.22 -9.73
C SER A 156 -26.46 0.30 -8.51
N PHE A 157 -26.33 0.79 -7.29
CA PHE A 157 -26.45 0.05 -6.02
C PHE A 157 -25.64 -1.25 -5.91
N LEU A 158 -24.59 -1.44 -6.72
CA LEU A 158 -23.74 -2.61 -6.63
C LEU A 158 -22.53 -2.31 -5.72
N PRO A 159 -22.51 -2.80 -4.48
CA PRO A 159 -21.55 -2.33 -3.47
C PRO A 159 -20.12 -2.79 -3.67
N ASN A 160 -19.79 -3.70 -4.59
CA ASN A 160 -18.51 -4.40 -4.46
C ASN A 160 -17.71 -4.75 -5.69
N ALA A 161 -18.09 -4.48 -6.87
CA ALA A 161 -17.24 -4.54 -8.06
C ALA A 161 -18.09 -4.49 -9.32
N ILE A 162 -18.17 -3.36 -9.93
CA ILE A 162 -18.75 -3.29 -11.26
C ILE A 162 -17.68 -3.82 -12.20
N ASN A 163 -17.93 -5.02 -12.74
CA ASN A 163 -17.05 -5.69 -13.70
C ASN A 163 -15.58 -5.82 -13.23
N ASN A 164 -15.33 -6.05 -11.92
CA ASN A 164 -13.99 -6.14 -11.32
C ASN A 164 -13.11 -4.88 -11.49
N LYS A 165 -13.68 -3.73 -11.89
CA LYS A 165 -12.91 -2.50 -12.13
C LYS A 165 -13.04 -1.46 -11.03
N VAL A 166 -14.14 -1.47 -10.26
CA VAL A 166 -14.39 -0.51 -9.19
C VAL A 166 -14.64 -1.22 -7.89
N TRP A 167 -13.91 -0.83 -6.86
CA TRP A 167 -14.03 -1.42 -5.53
C TRP A 167 -14.17 -0.31 -4.50
N ARG A 168 -15.06 -0.51 -3.55
CA ARG A 168 -15.12 0.35 -2.38
C ARG A 168 -13.99 0.00 -1.41
N SER A 169 -13.42 0.99 -0.73
CA SER A 169 -12.39 0.77 0.27
C SER A 169 -12.91 -0.03 1.48
N PHE A 170 -12.03 -0.76 2.14
CA PHE A 170 -12.34 -1.49 3.37
C PHE A 170 -12.81 -0.52 4.46
N SER A 171 -12.14 0.61 4.61
CA SER A 171 -12.49 1.63 5.60
C SER A 171 -13.86 2.23 5.38
N ALA A 172 -14.25 2.50 4.12
CA ALA A 172 -15.58 3.00 3.81
C ALA A 172 -16.66 1.94 4.11
N ASN A 173 -16.39 0.66 3.79
CA ASN A 173 -17.28 -0.43 4.18
C ASN A 173 -17.36 -0.61 5.69
N PHE A 174 -16.26 -0.37 6.42
CA PHE A 174 -16.23 -0.44 7.87
C PHE A 174 -17.12 0.64 8.51
N VAL A 175 -17.06 1.87 7.99
CA VAL A 175 -17.81 3.01 8.54
C VAL A 175 -19.30 2.92 8.22
N ASP A 176 -19.66 2.57 7.00
CA ASP A 176 -21.03 2.73 6.49
C ASP A 176 -21.83 1.43 6.42
N THR A 177 -21.17 0.27 6.50
CA THR A 177 -21.81 -1.03 6.24
C THR A 177 -21.27 -2.12 7.19
N GLU A 178 -21.87 -3.31 7.10
CA GLU A 178 -21.37 -4.52 7.75
C GLU A 178 -20.57 -5.43 6.79
N LEU A 179 -20.35 -4.98 5.55
CA LEU A 179 -19.71 -5.80 4.51
C LEU A 179 -18.26 -6.15 4.84
N TRP A 180 -17.55 -5.28 5.58
CA TRP A 180 -16.19 -5.52 6.03
C TRP A 180 -16.03 -6.79 6.88
N LYS A 181 -17.09 -7.29 7.52
CA LYS A 181 -17.12 -8.55 8.27
C LYS A 181 -17.15 -9.79 7.38
N ASN A 182 -17.34 -9.61 6.07
CA ASN A 182 -17.41 -10.72 5.14
C ASN A 182 -16.03 -11.36 4.92
N ARG A 183 -15.96 -12.68 4.98
CA ARG A 183 -14.71 -13.43 4.76
C ARG A 183 -14.30 -13.55 3.30
N SER A 184 -15.06 -12.99 2.37
CA SER A 184 -14.72 -12.99 0.95
C SER A 184 -13.97 -11.72 0.57
N TYR A 185 -12.81 -11.87 -0.07
CA TYR A 185 -12.02 -10.77 -0.64
C TYR A 185 -12.85 -9.84 -1.53
N HIS A 186 -13.86 -10.39 -2.22
CA HIS A 186 -14.72 -9.62 -3.12
C HIS A 186 -15.81 -8.82 -2.40
N LYS A 187 -15.97 -8.97 -1.09
CA LYS A 187 -17.10 -8.35 -0.35
C LYS A 187 -16.67 -7.38 0.75
N HIS A 188 -15.53 -7.60 1.41
CA HIS A 188 -15.15 -6.77 2.55
C HIS A 188 -14.59 -5.38 2.17
N GLY A 189 -14.34 -5.14 0.90
CA GLY A 189 -13.72 -3.90 0.42
C GLY A 189 -12.25 -4.03 0.12
N HIS A 190 -11.70 -3.06 -0.62
CA HIS A 190 -10.30 -3.08 -1.01
C HIS A 190 -9.40 -2.60 0.14
N VAL A 191 -8.42 -3.40 0.51
CA VAL A 191 -7.53 -3.15 1.67
C VAL A 191 -6.21 -2.49 1.31
N GLY A 192 -5.81 -2.47 0.03
CA GLY A 192 -4.51 -1.96 -0.41
C GLY A 192 -4.54 -0.50 -0.87
N PHE A 193 -3.48 -0.10 -1.55
CA PHE A 193 -3.21 1.14 -2.26
C PHE A 193 -2.76 2.32 -1.40
N ALA A 194 -3.56 2.72 -0.42
CA ALA A 194 -3.27 3.91 0.35
C ALA A 194 -3.86 3.82 1.75
N TRP A 195 -3.07 4.17 2.73
CA TRP A 195 -3.46 4.31 4.12
C TRP A 195 -2.86 5.58 4.72
N GLY A 196 -3.45 6.06 5.81
CA GLY A 196 -2.88 7.13 6.61
C GLY A 196 -3.14 6.87 8.09
N ALA A 197 -2.20 7.22 8.95
CA ALA A 197 -2.35 7.10 10.40
C ALA A 197 -1.69 8.26 11.14
N LYS A 198 -2.07 8.44 12.39
CA LYS A 198 -1.31 9.26 13.32
C LYS A 198 0.05 8.62 13.55
N ARG A 199 1.09 9.43 13.65
CA ARG A 199 2.45 8.94 13.83
C ARG A 199 2.62 8.17 15.15
N ASP A 200 2.03 8.63 16.24
CA ASP A 200 2.10 7.98 17.54
C ASP A 200 1.58 6.54 17.54
N ILE A 201 0.60 6.23 16.68
CA ILE A 201 0.13 4.85 16.44
C ILE A 201 1.27 4.00 15.85
N LEU A 202 1.93 4.51 14.80
CA LEU A 202 3.00 3.79 14.09
C LEU A 202 4.31 3.73 14.89
N ASP A 203 4.58 4.73 15.73
CA ASP A 203 5.71 4.72 16.67
C ASP A 203 5.47 3.70 17.80
N SER A 204 4.21 3.48 18.22
CA SER A 204 3.85 2.50 19.25
C SER A 204 3.83 1.07 18.71
N VAL A 205 3.23 0.86 17.54
CA VAL A 205 3.15 -0.44 16.87
C VAL A 205 3.49 -0.27 15.39
N PRO A 206 4.74 -0.57 14.97
CA PRO A 206 5.16 -0.49 13.58
C PRO A 206 4.30 -1.37 12.66
N LEU A 207 4.25 -1.03 11.36
CA LEU A 207 3.55 -1.84 10.35
C LEU A 207 4.03 -3.29 10.37
N PHE A 208 3.11 -4.24 10.16
CA PHE A 208 3.42 -5.67 10.12
C PHE A 208 4.31 -5.99 8.92
N ASP A 209 5.57 -6.25 9.15
CA ASP A 209 6.58 -6.41 8.09
C ASP A 209 6.96 -7.87 7.78
N LYS A 210 6.28 -8.85 8.41
CA LYS A 210 6.57 -10.28 8.20
C LYS A 210 5.70 -10.93 7.12
N ALA A 211 4.98 -10.14 6.32
CA ALA A 211 4.23 -10.62 5.16
C ALA A 211 5.16 -10.72 3.93
N LEU A 212 6.12 -11.62 3.96
CA LEU A 212 7.27 -11.68 3.03
C LEU A 212 6.95 -11.95 1.56
N VAL A 213 5.70 -12.32 1.25
CA VAL A 213 5.16 -12.45 -0.11
C VAL A 213 4.04 -11.44 -0.40
N GLY A 214 3.86 -10.49 0.51
CA GLY A 214 2.79 -9.50 0.50
C GLY A 214 1.55 -9.94 1.28
N GLY A 215 0.54 -9.08 1.35
CA GLY A 215 -0.66 -9.27 2.16
C GLY A 215 -0.67 -8.47 3.45
N GLY A 216 0.35 -7.65 3.72
CA GLY A 216 0.42 -6.77 4.88
C GLY A 216 -0.80 -5.84 4.99
N ASP A 217 -1.28 -5.31 3.89
CA ASP A 217 -2.48 -4.45 3.86
C ASP A 217 -3.74 -5.16 4.40
N HIS A 218 -3.89 -6.48 4.15
CA HIS A 218 -4.98 -7.27 4.72
C HIS A 218 -4.86 -7.39 6.24
N ILE A 219 -3.64 -7.68 6.72
CA ILE A 219 -3.37 -7.78 8.16
C ILE A 219 -3.67 -6.44 8.83
N ILE A 220 -3.20 -5.32 8.26
CA ILE A 220 -3.44 -3.98 8.79
C ILE A 220 -4.95 -3.67 8.87
N ALA A 221 -5.69 -3.90 7.78
CA ALA A 221 -7.11 -3.61 7.72
C ALA A 221 -7.92 -4.41 8.76
N HIS A 222 -7.73 -5.72 8.79
CA HIS A 222 -8.47 -6.59 9.71
C HIS A 222 -8.02 -6.44 11.17
N ALA A 223 -6.74 -6.16 11.42
CA ALA A 223 -6.26 -5.85 12.76
C ALA A 223 -6.85 -4.54 13.28
N ALA A 224 -6.86 -3.48 12.46
CA ALA A 224 -7.48 -2.21 12.82
C ALA A 224 -8.96 -2.36 13.20
N ALA A 225 -9.68 -3.30 12.55
CA ALA A 225 -11.07 -3.65 12.82
C ALA A 225 -11.27 -4.67 13.98
N GLY A 226 -10.19 -5.21 14.55
CA GLY A 226 -10.27 -6.23 15.61
C GLY A 226 -10.78 -7.60 15.14
N GLN A 227 -10.54 -7.98 13.87
CA GLN A 227 -11.20 -9.14 13.23
C GLN A 227 -10.24 -10.28 12.84
N ILE A 228 -8.96 -10.23 13.17
CA ILE A 228 -7.98 -11.20 12.62
C ILE A 228 -8.38 -12.67 12.78
N PRO A 229 -8.79 -13.17 13.96
CA PRO A 229 -9.12 -14.61 14.11
C PRO A 229 -10.26 -15.08 13.21
N HIS A 230 -11.08 -14.16 12.73
CA HIS A 230 -12.28 -14.44 11.94
C HIS A 230 -12.19 -13.92 10.50
N SER A 231 -11.04 -13.34 10.13
CA SER A 231 -10.85 -12.77 8.80
C SER A 231 -10.61 -13.83 7.73
N CYS A 232 -10.71 -13.41 6.45
CA CYS A 232 -10.38 -14.27 5.31
C CYS A 232 -8.90 -14.67 5.26
N ILE A 233 -8.02 -13.92 5.93
CA ILE A 233 -6.55 -14.12 5.89
C ILE A 233 -6.03 -15.07 6.96
N SER A 234 -6.86 -15.53 7.91
CA SER A 234 -6.39 -16.41 8.99
C SER A 234 -5.74 -17.71 8.47
N ASN A 235 -6.23 -18.23 7.35
CA ASN A 235 -5.65 -19.41 6.71
C ASN A 235 -4.36 -19.09 5.93
N ASP A 236 -4.30 -17.90 5.33
CA ASP A 236 -3.17 -17.46 4.50
C ASP A 236 -1.89 -17.30 5.32
N PHE A 237 -2.03 -17.00 6.62
CA PHE A 237 -0.91 -16.80 7.55
C PHE A 237 -0.85 -17.88 8.64
N SER A 238 -1.38 -19.08 8.40
CA SER A 238 -1.47 -20.15 9.38
C SER A 238 -0.12 -20.52 10.01
N ALA A 239 0.97 -20.50 9.24
CA ALA A 239 2.31 -20.83 9.72
C ALA A 239 2.87 -19.82 10.75
N ILE A 240 2.41 -18.57 10.71
CA ILE A 240 2.84 -17.48 11.61
C ILE A 240 1.66 -16.85 12.35
N ILE A 241 0.54 -17.57 12.46
CA ILE A 241 -0.71 -17.01 12.98
C ILE A 241 -0.57 -16.46 14.40
N ASP A 242 0.26 -17.07 15.25
CA ASP A 242 0.50 -16.58 16.59
C ASP A 242 1.17 -15.19 16.58
N ILE A 243 2.12 -14.98 15.65
CA ILE A 243 2.81 -13.70 15.47
C ILE A 243 1.84 -12.65 14.93
N VAL A 244 1.01 -13.04 13.96
CA VAL A 244 -0.03 -12.17 13.40
C VAL A 244 -1.05 -11.78 14.48
N ASN A 245 -1.52 -12.74 15.28
CA ASN A 245 -2.48 -12.49 16.35
C ASN A 245 -1.92 -11.55 17.42
N GLN A 246 -0.67 -11.77 17.85
CA GLN A 246 -0.03 -10.90 18.84
C GLN A 246 0.10 -9.47 18.31
N TRP A 247 0.68 -9.29 17.10
CA TRP A 247 0.81 -7.98 16.50
C TRP A 247 -0.55 -7.32 16.29
N SER A 248 -1.56 -8.06 15.86
CA SER A 248 -2.90 -7.55 15.62
C SER A 248 -3.60 -7.10 16.89
N SER A 249 -3.38 -7.81 17.99
CA SER A 249 -3.89 -7.41 19.32
C SER A 249 -3.26 -6.09 19.76
N ASP A 250 -1.95 -5.94 19.62
CA ASP A 250 -1.23 -4.73 19.97
C ASP A 250 -1.66 -3.56 19.07
N PHE A 251 -1.80 -3.80 17.77
CA PHE A 251 -2.24 -2.78 16.81
C PHE A 251 -3.69 -2.35 17.05
N TYR A 252 -4.60 -3.30 17.33
CA TYR A 252 -5.97 -2.97 17.72
C TYR A 252 -6.02 -2.18 19.02
N GLY A 253 -5.17 -2.50 19.99
CA GLY A 253 -5.06 -1.78 21.24
C GLY A 253 -4.81 -0.28 21.06
N VAL A 254 -4.00 0.11 20.08
CA VAL A 254 -3.71 1.52 19.78
C VAL A 254 -4.69 2.14 18.78
N VAL A 255 -5.18 1.39 17.79
CA VAL A 255 -6.15 1.88 16.79
C VAL A 255 -7.57 1.94 17.38
N ASN A 256 -7.95 0.93 18.15
CA ASN A 256 -9.23 0.81 18.84
C ASN A 256 -10.46 0.99 17.93
N GLY A 257 -10.42 0.45 16.72
CA GLY A 257 -11.52 0.56 15.75
C GLY A 257 -11.81 1.99 15.26
N LYS A 258 -10.96 2.98 15.57
CA LYS A 258 -11.11 4.35 15.07
C LYS A 258 -10.58 4.44 13.65
N ILE A 259 -11.36 3.89 12.72
CA ILE A 259 -11.09 3.80 11.30
C ILE A 259 -11.97 4.81 10.57
N GLY A 260 -11.41 5.54 9.61
CA GLY A 260 -12.14 6.49 8.77
C GLY A 260 -11.72 6.38 7.31
N PHE A 261 -12.34 7.19 6.47
CA PHE A 261 -11.96 7.32 5.06
C PHE A 261 -12.16 8.75 4.56
N VAL A 262 -11.61 9.05 3.39
CA VAL A 262 -11.83 10.30 2.66
C VAL A 262 -12.73 10.01 1.47
N ASN A 263 -13.74 10.85 1.24
CA ASN A 263 -14.56 10.76 0.03
C ASN A 263 -13.72 11.05 -1.23
N GLY A 264 -13.99 10.33 -2.28
CA GLY A 264 -13.30 10.45 -3.55
C GLY A 264 -12.73 9.15 -4.05
N GLU A 265 -12.19 9.21 -5.25
CA GLU A 265 -11.69 8.04 -5.95
C GLU A 265 -10.16 8.09 -6.06
N ILE A 266 -9.55 6.90 -6.15
CA ILE A 266 -8.20 6.73 -6.65
C ILE A 266 -8.22 5.90 -7.93
N TYR A 267 -7.36 6.23 -8.86
CA TYR A 267 -7.08 5.44 -10.06
C TYR A 267 -5.87 4.56 -9.79
N HIS A 268 -6.05 3.24 -9.94
CA HIS A 268 -4.93 2.31 -9.98
C HIS A 268 -4.45 2.18 -11.42
N LEU A 269 -3.24 2.63 -11.66
CA LEU A 269 -2.60 2.62 -12.97
C LEU A 269 -2.26 1.19 -13.41
N TRP A 270 -2.54 0.86 -14.67
CA TRP A 270 -2.25 -0.45 -15.19
C TRP A 270 -0.74 -0.69 -15.30
N HIS A 271 -0.28 -1.79 -14.73
CA HIS A 271 1.11 -2.25 -14.81
C HIS A 271 1.23 -3.78 -14.94
N GLY A 272 0.21 -4.42 -15.48
CA GLY A 272 0.07 -5.87 -15.69
C GLY A 272 -1.29 -6.37 -15.28
N ASP A 273 -1.72 -7.50 -15.84
CA ASP A 273 -3.03 -8.08 -15.62
C ASP A 273 -3.17 -8.58 -14.18
N ILE A 274 -4.28 -8.28 -13.53
CA ILE A 274 -4.56 -8.64 -12.13
C ILE A 274 -4.52 -10.15 -11.93
N GLU A 275 -5.05 -10.91 -12.88
CA GLU A 275 -5.10 -12.39 -12.82
C GLU A 275 -3.71 -13.02 -12.75
N LYS A 276 -2.70 -12.35 -13.33
CA LYS A 276 -1.30 -12.80 -13.34
C LYS A 276 -0.55 -12.48 -12.04
N ARG A 277 -1.15 -11.70 -11.13
CA ARG A 277 -0.51 -11.29 -9.87
C ARG A 277 -0.56 -12.36 -8.78
N GLN A 278 -1.28 -13.47 -8.99
CA GLN A 278 -1.38 -14.64 -8.09
C GLN A 278 -1.71 -14.29 -6.62
N TYR A 279 -2.53 -13.29 -6.39
CA TYR A 279 -2.83 -12.80 -5.03
C TYR A 279 -3.36 -13.89 -4.08
N VAL A 280 -4.09 -14.88 -4.58
CA VAL A 280 -4.62 -15.99 -3.77
C VAL A 280 -3.58 -17.09 -3.59
N LYS A 281 -2.82 -17.41 -4.64
CA LYS A 281 -1.87 -18.53 -4.63
C LYS A 281 -0.55 -18.23 -3.91
N ARG A 282 -0.20 -16.95 -3.71
CA ARG A 282 1.09 -16.57 -3.12
C ARG A 282 1.36 -17.22 -1.76
N HIS A 283 0.31 -17.46 -0.99
CA HIS A 283 0.43 -18.07 0.34
C HIS A 283 0.68 -19.58 0.33
N GLU A 284 0.44 -20.25 -0.80
CA GLU A 284 0.78 -21.67 -1.00
C GLU A 284 2.30 -21.91 -1.09
N TYR A 285 3.06 -20.87 -1.45
CA TYR A 285 4.51 -20.93 -1.64
C TYR A 285 5.31 -20.59 -0.38
N THR A 286 4.64 -20.20 0.68
CA THR A 286 5.32 -19.78 1.91
C THR A 286 4.91 -20.62 3.11
N PRO A 287 5.57 -21.77 3.33
CA PRO A 287 5.70 -22.25 4.68
C PRO A 287 6.66 -21.27 5.38
N MET A 288 6.13 -20.17 5.91
CA MET A 288 6.93 -19.28 6.75
C MET A 288 7.20 -20.02 8.05
N THR A 289 8.44 -20.49 8.19
CA THR A 289 8.89 -21.02 9.47
C THR A 289 8.96 -19.87 10.47
N LYS A 290 8.70 -20.16 11.74
CA LYS A 290 8.79 -19.18 12.85
C LYS A 290 10.18 -18.54 12.97
N ASP A 291 11.16 -19.05 12.21
CA ASP A 291 12.59 -18.73 12.30
C ASP A 291 13.04 -17.60 11.35
N ILE A 292 12.12 -16.94 10.64
CA ILE A 292 12.47 -15.77 9.81
C ILE A 292 12.65 -14.55 10.72
N VAL A 293 13.83 -14.47 11.33
CA VAL A 293 14.20 -13.38 12.25
C VAL A 293 15.47 -12.65 11.80
N LEU A 294 16.20 -13.22 10.84
CA LEU A 294 17.46 -12.63 10.40
C LEU A 294 17.19 -11.40 9.51
N ARG A 295 17.98 -10.37 9.77
CA ARG A 295 17.94 -9.13 8.97
C ARG A 295 19.34 -8.80 8.48
N ASP A 296 19.42 -8.23 7.30
CA ASP A 296 20.66 -7.67 6.76
C ASP A 296 21.04 -6.35 7.46
N GLU A 297 22.16 -5.77 7.05
CA GLU A 297 22.64 -4.47 7.55
C GLU A 297 21.67 -3.30 7.33
N ASN A 298 20.76 -3.45 6.37
CA ASN A 298 19.71 -2.48 6.08
C ASN A 298 18.45 -2.70 6.93
N GLY A 299 18.43 -3.78 7.74
CA GLY A 299 17.27 -4.16 8.56
C GLY A 299 16.19 -4.89 7.77
N LEU A 300 16.47 -5.33 6.54
CA LEU A 300 15.56 -6.11 5.70
C LEU A 300 15.70 -7.60 6.00
N PHE A 301 14.62 -8.35 5.84
CA PHE A 301 14.61 -9.78 6.11
C PHE A 301 15.51 -10.55 5.13
N ILE A 302 16.18 -11.56 5.68
CA ILE A 302 16.99 -12.54 4.95
C ILE A 302 16.26 -13.88 5.05
N THR A 303 16.14 -14.60 3.93
CA THR A 303 15.61 -15.97 3.90
C THR A 303 16.70 -16.99 4.26
N ASN A 304 16.29 -18.11 4.88
CA ASN A 304 17.12 -19.31 4.94
C ASN A 304 17.13 -20.01 3.55
N GLU A 305 18.06 -20.95 3.34
CA GLU A 305 18.24 -21.63 2.05
C GLU A 305 16.99 -22.38 1.57
N ILE A 306 16.17 -22.92 2.47
CA ILE A 306 14.98 -23.72 2.14
C ILE A 306 13.83 -22.81 1.67
N ASP A 307 13.60 -21.73 2.42
CA ASP A 307 12.54 -20.78 2.09
C ASP A 307 12.88 -19.96 0.84
N ASP A 308 14.18 -19.73 0.59
CA ASP A 308 14.66 -19.00 -0.58
C ASP A 308 14.24 -19.68 -1.91
N VAL A 309 14.29 -21.01 -1.98
CA VAL A 309 13.89 -21.76 -3.19
C VAL A 309 12.40 -21.58 -3.48
N ASN A 310 11.54 -21.68 -2.48
CA ASN A 310 10.08 -21.55 -2.65
C ASN A 310 9.69 -20.11 -2.98
N ILE A 311 10.28 -19.13 -2.32
CA ILE A 311 10.02 -17.71 -2.53
C ILE A 311 10.53 -17.29 -3.91
N LYS A 312 11.74 -17.68 -4.32
CA LYS A 312 12.27 -17.45 -5.66
C LYS A 312 11.34 -18.02 -6.72
N ARG A 313 10.90 -19.26 -6.54
CA ARG A 313 9.95 -19.91 -7.44
C ARG A 313 8.66 -19.11 -7.58
N TYR A 314 8.08 -18.65 -6.44
CA TYR A 314 6.88 -17.79 -6.49
C TYR A 314 7.10 -16.52 -7.32
N PHE A 315 8.19 -15.80 -7.07
CA PHE A 315 8.48 -14.57 -7.80
C PHE A 315 8.80 -14.83 -9.28
N GLU A 316 9.51 -15.93 -9.61
CA GLU A 316 9.80 -16.33 -10.97
C GLU A 316 8.53 -16.71 -11.77
N GLU A 317 7.62 -17.45 -11.15
CA GLU A 317 6.32 -17.79 -11.75
C GLU A 317 5.46 -16.55 -11.98
N LYS A 318 5.41 -15.65 -11.00
CA LYS A 318 4.74 -14.36 -11.12
C LYS A 318 5.34 -13.53 -12.25
N GLU A 319 6.66 -13.49 -12.36
CA GLU A 319 7.37 -12.81 -13.45
C GLU A 319 7.05 -13.40 -14.83
N ALA A 320 7.03 -14.71 -14.94
CA ALA A 320 6.71 -15.39 -16.20
C ALA A 320 5.28 -15.06 -16.66
N LEU A 321 4.35 -14.92 -15.73
CA LEU A 321 2.94 -14.60 -15.98
C LEU A 321 2.73 -13.10 -16.30
N GLU A 322 3.51 -12.20 -15.71
CA GLU A 322 3.44 -10.75 -16.00
C GLU A 322 4.05 -10.37 -17.37
N GLY A 323 4.59 -11.34 -18.11
CA GLY A 323 4.91 -11.20 -19.52
C GLY A 323 6.26 -10.60 -19.86
N LYS A 324 7.34 -11.26 -19.47
CA LYS A 324 8.63 -11.04 -20.14
C LYS A 324 8.50 -11.46 -21.61
N ARG A 325 8.52 -10.51 -22.53
CA ARG A 325 9.07 -10.78 -23.85
C ARG A 325 10.52 -11.21 -23.61
N LYS A 326 10.83 -12.49 -23.82
CA LYS A 326 12.21 -12.99 -23.87
C LYS A 326 12.96 -12.11 -24.89
N CYS A 327 13.74 -11.15 -24.43
CA CYS A 327 14.81 -10.59 -25.23
C CYS A 327 15.84 -11.71 -25.40
N PHE A 328 15.73 -12.44 -26.48
CA PHE A 328 16.79 -13.31 -26.96
C PHE A 328 17.96 -12.41 -27.37
N PHE A 329 18.86 -12.14 -26.47
CA PHE A 329 20.21 -11.77 -26.83
C PHE A 329 20.86 -13.02 -27.45
N ARG A 330 20.85 -13.10 -28.78
CA ARG A 330 21.75 -13.97 -29.52
C ARG A 330 23.17 -13.48 -29.24
N VAL A 331 23.87 -14.17 -28.36
CA VAL A 331 25.32 -14.09 -28.30
C VAL A 331 25.81 -14.65 -29.64
N ARG A 332 26.24 -13.78 -30.55
CA ARG A 332 27.02 -14.18 -31.68
C ARG A 332 28.39 -14.64 -31.18
N LYS A 333 28.73 -15.89 -31.47
CA LYS A 333 30.07 -16.41 -31.34
C LYS A 333 31.04 -15.64 -32.21
#